data_45273901339cf83fb18f8fe64ffe3f85
#
_entry.id   45273901339cf83fb18f8fe64ffe3f85
#
_cell.length_a   1.000
_cell.length_b   1.000
_cell.length_c   1.000
_cell.angle_alpha   90.00
_cell.angle_beta   90.00
_cell.angle_gamma   90.00
#
_symmetry.space_group_name_H-M   'P 1'
#
loop_
_entity.id
_entity.type
_entity.pdbx_description
1 polymer ?
#
loop_
_entity_poly.entity_id
_entity_poly.type
_entity_poly.pdbx_seq_one_letter_code
_entity_poly.pdbx_strand_id
1 'polypeptide(L)'
;MENDVTATIGVIGGSGLYELFAPGTADELVVETPFGPTSSPVTVGTMAGKRVAFLTRHGRSHSVAPHRINHRANVWALRSLGVRAIVSSSAVGGLHPDYAPGTFVVTDQLIDRTWGRADTFFEDQVQHLSFADPFDPVLRRAAVDAIAALDVPFRPTGTCVVIQGPRFSTRAESVWMREAGGHTINMTMTPEVPLAAELGIGTVNLSFVTDADAGLAPAEDATDGEAPVTHGMVMERLARANEVIVRAIGSIVAAVPDDFTPRELVPAEASASVLRRDAGDDAGTDTGTSTGTSTSGDAHTGTGTGAGTTGADR
;
A
#
# COMPACT_ATOMS: atom_id res chain seq x y z
N MET A 1 5.07 -32.23 -13.36
CA MET A 1 5.61 -31.11 -14.15
C MET A 1 5.31 -29.86 -13.33
N GLU A 2 6.30 -29.41 -12.56
CA GLU A 2 6.25 -28.10 -11.91
C GLU A 2 6.16 -27.10 -13.05
N ASN A 3 5.01 -26.42 -13.16
CA ASN A 3 4.92 -25.25 -14.01
C ASN A 3 5.82 -24.19 -13.36
N ASP A 4 7.00 -24.01 -13.90
CA ASP A 4 7.94 -22.96 -13.50
C ASP A 4 7.39 -21.58 -13.96
N VAL A 5 6.30 -21.17 -13.30
CA VAL A 5 5.65 -19.88 -13.58
C VAL A 5 6.32 -18.83 -12.70
N THR A 6 7.53 -18.46 -13.10
CA THR A 6 8.29 -17.41 -12.41
C THR A 6 8.16 -16.08 -13.14
N ALA A 7 8.21 -14.99 -12.38
CA ALA A 7 8.28 -13.63 -12.90
C ALA A 7 9.22 -12.80 -12.04
N THR A 8 10.11 -12.04 -12.66
CA THR A 8 11.05 -11.17 -11.92
C THR A 8 10.47 -9.79 -11.60
N ILE A 9 9.41 -9.39 -12.30
CA ILE A 9 8.72 -8.12 -12.12
C ILE A 9 7.28 -8.39 -11.65
N GLY A 10 6.88 -7.73 -10.58
CA GLY A 10 5.50 -7.63 -10.10
C GLY A 10 4.87 -6.31 -10.51
N VAL A 11 3.60 -6.32 -10.86
CA VAL A 11 2.78 -5.13 -11.00
C VAL A 11 1.63 -5.23 -10.02
N ILE A 12 1.47 -4.24 -9.13
CA ILE A 12 0.31 -4.15 -8.24
C ILE A 12 -0.60 -3.06 -8.76
N GLY A 13 -1.78 -3.48 -9.29
CA GLY A 13 -2.79 -2.58 -9.80
C GLY A 13 -3.59 -1.93 -8.67
N GLY A 14 -3.62 -0.59 -8.65
CA GLY A 14 -4.51 0.20 -7.80
C GLY A 14 -5.92 0.32 -8.37
N SER A 15 -6.72 1.23 -7.81
CA SER A 15 -8.06 1.54 -8.32
C SER A 15 -8.02 1.86 -9.81
N GLY A 16 -8.93 1.29 -10.58
CA GLY A 16 -9.02 1.49 -12.03
C GLY A 16 -8.11 0.59 -12.89
N LEU A 17 -7.14 -0.12 -12.30
CA LEU A 17 -6.27 -1.06 -13.02
C LEU A 17 -6.59 -2.50 -12.58
N TYR A 18 -7.56 -3.12 -13.22
CA TYR A 18 -8.05 -4.46 -12.88
C TYR A 18 -7.60 -5.54 -13.86
N GLU A 19 -7.15 -5.15 -15.05
CA GLU A 19 -6.63 -6.01 -16.10
C GLU A 19 -5.35 -5.41 -16.67
N LEU A 20 -4.33 -6.24 -16.85
CA LEU A 20 -3.03 -5.83 -17.41
C LEU A 20 -2.73 -6.54 -18.73
N PHE A 21 -3.27 -7.73 -18.91
CA PHE A 21 -3.03 -8.59 -20.05
C PHE A 21 -4.30 -8.76 -20.89
N ALA A 22 -4.14 -8.96 -22.19
CA ALA A 22 -5.26 -9.31 -23.05
C ALA A 22 -5.87 -10.67 -22.63
N PRO A 23 -7.18 -10.87 -22.78
CA PRO A 23 -7.82 -12.12 -22.41
C PRO A 23 -7.16 -13.34 -23.05
N GLY A 24 -6.89 -14.37 -22.25
CA GLY A 24 -6.28 -15.62 -22.71
C GLY A 24 -4.76 -15.56 -22.98
N THR A 25 -4.07 -14.46 -22.64
CA THR A 25 -2.60 -14.32 -22.82
C THR A 25 -1.80 -14.42 -21.54
N ALA A 26 -2.44 -14.74 -20.41
CA ALA A 26 -1.81 -14.87 -19.10
C ALA A 26 -2.40 -16.05 -18.33
N ASP A 27 -1.56 -16.64 -17.47
CA ASP A 27 -1.95 -17.72 -16.56
C ASP A 27 -2.46 -17.12 -15.25
N GLU A 28 -3.54 -17.67 -14.72
CA GLU A 28 -4.08 -17.28 -13.43
C GLU A 28 -3.69 -18.29 -12.35
N LEU A 29 -3.13 -17.78 -11.25
CA LEU A 29 -2.61 -18.57 -10.15
C LEU A 29 -3.25 -18.15 -8.82
N VAL A 30 -3.81 -19.12 -8.11
CA VAL A 30 -4.17 -18.95 -6.69
C VAL A 30 -2.94 -19.36 -5.89
N VAL A 31 -2.33 -18.41 -5.20
CA VAL A 31 -1.14 -18.63 -4.37
C VAL A 31 -1.58 -18.74 -2.92
N GLU A 32 -1.41 -19.94 -2.34
CA GLU A 32 -1.60 -20.14 -0.91
C GLU A 32 -0.45 -19.48 -0.14
N THR A 33 -0.78 -18.69 0.89
CA THR A 33 0.22 -17.97 1.69
C THR A 33 0.07 -18.26 3.18
N PRO A 34 1.15 -18.20 3.98
CA PRO A 34 1.05 -18.33 5.43
C PRO A 34 0.25 -17.19 6.09
N PHE A 35 0.03 -16.10 5.37
CA PHE A 35 -0.69 -14.94 5.86
C PHE A 35 -2.16 -14.88 5.41
N GLY A 36 -2.71 -16.00 4.92
CA GLY A 36 -4.06 -16.09 4.38
C GLY A 36 -4.16 -15.67 2.90
N PRO A 37 -5.37 -15.39 2.40
CA PRO A 37 -5.60 -15.17 0.97
C PRO A 37 -5.06 -13.82 0.50
N THR A 38 -4.59 -13.81 -0.76
CA THR A 38 -4.28 -12.59 -1.50
C THR A 38 -5.55 -11.82 -1.88
N SER A 39 -5.43 -10.54 -2.21
CA SER A 39 -6.58 -9.70 -2.64
C SER A 39 -7.24 -10.21 -3.91
N SER A 40 -6.49 -10.89 -4.78
CA SER A 40 -6.96 -11.54 -6.00
C SER A 40 -6.02 -12.67 -6.37
N PRO A 41 -6.41 -13.63 -7.23
CA PRO A 41 -5.44 -14.48 -7.90
C PRO A 41 -4.36 -13.63 -8.60
N VAL A 42 -3.14 -14.16 -8.67
CA VAL A 42 -2.04 -13.54 -9.41
C VAL A 42 -2.13 -13.97 -10.87
N THR A 43 -2.05 -13.02 -11.78
CA THR A 43 -2.01 -13.31 -13.22
C THR A 43 -0.56 -13.16 -13.71
N VAL A 44 -0.02 -14.17 -14.39
CA VAL A 44 1.36 -14.13 -14.91
C VAL A 44 1.35 -14.14 -16.43
N GLY A 45 1.84 -13.09 -17.04
CA GLY A 45 1.84 -12.88 -18.49
C GLY A 45 3.13 -12.20 -18.97
N THR A 46 3.09 -11.76 -20.22
CA THR A 46 4.22 -11.01 -20.82
C THR A 46 3.80 -9.57 -21.11
N MET A 47 4.57 -8.60 -20.61
CA MET A 47 4.43 -7.19 -20.90
C MET A 47 5.78 -6.62 -21.31
N ALA A 48 5.83 -5.91 -22.42
CA ALA A 48 7.07 -5.33 -22.97
C ALA A 48 8.22 -6.35 -23.09
N GLY A 49 7.92 -7.59 -23.45
CA GLY A 49 8.89 -8.69 -23.59
C GLY A 49 9.36 -9.33 -22.28
N LYS A 50 8.84 -8.90 -21.12
CA LYS A 50 9.23 -9.40 -19.81
C LYS A 50 8.10 -10.21 -19.17
N ARG A 51 8.45 -11.23 -18.37
CA ARG A 51 7.48 -11.97 -17.56
C ARG A 51 7.08 -11.11 -16.36
N VAL A 52 5.78 -10.90 -16.18
CA VAL A 52 5.20 -10.02 -15.18
C VAL A 52 4.12 -10.76 -14.39
N ALA A 53 4.21 -10.72 -13.06
CA ALA A 53 3.16 -11.15 -12.15
C ALA A 53 2.28 -9.95 -11.78
N PHE A 54 1.01 -9.99 -12.10
CA PHE A 54 0.05 -8.92 -11.83
C PHE A 54 -0.95 -9.31 -10.74
N LEU A 55 -1.18 -8.39 -9.81
CA LEU A 55 -2.14 -8.54 -8.71
C LEU A 55 -2.97 -7.27 -8.55
N THR A 56 -4.31 -7.43 -8.44
CA THR A 56 -5.22 -6.32 -8.16
C THR A 56 -5.33 -6.09 -6.66
N ARG A 57 -4.83 -4.95 -6.17
CA ARG A 57 -4.75 -4.61 -4.74
C ARG A 57 -6.09 -4.65 -4.03
N HIS A 58 -7.14 -4.18 -4.68
CA HIS A 58 -8.49 -4.07 -4.11
C HIS A 58 -9.42 -5.22 -4.53
N GLY A 59 -8.88 -6.32 -5.06
CA GLY A 59 -9.68 -7.37 -5.70
C GLY A 59 -10.19 -6.94 -7.07
N ARG A 60 -10.69 -7.90 -7.85
CA ARG A 60 -11.12 -7.67 -9.24
C ARG A 60 -12.31 -6.71 -9.39
N SER A 61 -13.19 -6.68 -8.40
CA SER A 61 -14.40 -5.84 -8.38
C SER A 61 -14.31 -4.68 -7.38
N HIS A 62 -13.11 -4.26 -6.99
CA HIS A 62 -12.89 -3.23 -5.97
C HIS A 62 -13.60 -3.55 -4.64
N SER A 63 -13.65 -4.82 -4.26
CA SER A 63 -14.37 -5.30 -3.08
C SER A 63 -13.58 -5.23 -1.78
N VAL A 64 -12.26 -5.02 -1.85
CA VAL A 64 -11.38 -4.97 -0.67
C VAL A 64 -11.08 -3.51 -0.32
N ALA A 65 -11.60 -3.06 0.84
CA ALA A 65 -11.33 -1.71 1.33
C ALA A 65 -9.85 -1.52 1.72
N PRO A 66 -9.28 -0.29 1.64
CA PRO A 66 -7.85 -0.04 1.84
C PRO A 66 -7.29 -0.61 3.16
N HIS A 67 -8.01 -0.45 4.27
CA HIS A 67 -7.61 -0.93 5.59
C HIS A 67 -7.81 -2.44 5.81
N ARG A 68 -8.40 -3.14 4.83
CA ARG A 68 -8.67 -4.59 4.87
C ARG A 68 -7.80 -5.38 3.91
N ILE A 69 -6.94 -4.71 3.15
CA ILE A 69 -6.01 -5.38 2.24
C ILE A 69 -5.04 -6.23 3.04
N ASN A 70 -4.90 -7.50 2.65
CA ASN A 70 -3.89 -8.39 3.18
C ASN A 70 -2.56 -8.15 2.44
N HIS A 71 -1.87 -7.08 2.83
CA HIS A 71 -0.61 -6.69 2.20
C HIS A 71 0.49 -7.74 2.39
N ARG A 72 0.53 -8.44 3.55
CA ARG A 72 1.50 -9.52 3.78
C ARG A 72 1.30 -10.66 2.77
N ALA A 73 0.08 -11.14 2.61
CA ALA A 73 -0.23 -12.17 1.62
C ALA A 73 0.12 -11.74 0.19
N ASN A 74 -0.25 -10.52 -0.19
CA ASN A 74 0.00 -10.00 -1.53
C ASN A 74 1.51 -9.94 -1.86
N VAL A 75 2.30 -9.36 -0.96
CA VAL A 75 3.75 -9.18 -1.17
C VAL A 75 4.48 -10.53 -1.10
N TRP A 76 4.11 -11.40 -0.15
CA TRP A 76 4.67 -12.74 -0.03
C TRP A 76 4.40 -13.58 -1.29
N ALA A 77 3.16 -13.55 -1.80
CA ALA A 77 2.79 -14.28 -3.02
C ALA A 77 3.60 -13.84 -4.24
N LEU A 78 3.79 -12.53 -4.42
CA LEU A 78 4.64 -12.04 -5.50
C LEU A 78 6.10 -12.48 -5.32
N ARG A 79 6.62 -12.42 -4.09
CA ARG A 79 7.99 -12.83 -3.81
C ARG A 79 8.21 -14.32 -4.02
N SER A 80 7.26 -15.18 -3.64
CA SER A 80 7.33 -16.64 -3.85
C SER A 80 7.35 -17.04 -5.33
N LEU A 81 6.79 -16.21 -6.21
CA LEU A 81 6.87 -16.35 -7.67
C LEU A 81 8.18 -15.81 -8.29
N GLY A 82 9.14 -15.37 -7.46
CA GLY A 82 10.44 -14.90 -7.90
C GLY A 82 10.55 -13.39 -8.15
N VAL A 83 9.50 -12.61 -7.83
CA VAL A 83 9.50 -11.15 -8.02
C VAL A 83 10.60 -10.49 -7.19
N ARG A 84 11.38 -9.61 -7.83
CA ARG A 84 12.43 -8.78 -7.24
C ARG A 84 12.20 -7.29 -7.40
N ALA A 85 11.36 -6.90 -8.36
CA ALA A 85 10.96 -5.52 -8.62
C ALA A 85 9.45 -5.41 -8.62
N ILE A 86 8.86 -4.46 -7.87
CA ILE A 86 7.44 -4.13 -7.93
C ILE A 86 7.26 -2.74 -8.54
N VAL A 87 6.47 -2.68 -9.61
CA VAL A 87 5.89 -1.44 -10.13
C VAL A 87 4.46 -1.36 -9.62
N SER A 88 4.20 -0.45 -8.67
CA SER A 88 2.84 -0.27 -8.15
C SER A 88 2.17 0.96 -8.77
N SER A 89 0.86 0.86 -8.99
CA SER A 89 0.03 1.98 -9.43
C SER A 89 -0.91 2.44 -8.33
N SER A 90 -1.10 3.75 -8.19
CA SER A 90 -1.99 4.34 -7.20
C SER A 90 -2.77 5.51 -7.76
N ALA A 91 -4.08 5.57 -7.42
CA ALA A 91 -4.83 6.81 -7.47
C ALA A 91 -4.49 7.64 -6.23
N VAL A 92 -4.26 8.92 -6.41
CA VAL A 92 -3.89 9.84 -5.33
C VAL A 92 -4.65 11.16 -5.43
N GLY A 93 -4.93 11.79 -4.29
CA GLY A 93 -5.33 13.20 -4.24
C GLY A 93 -4.09 14.10 -4.27
N GLY A 94 -4.17 15.26 -4.92
CA GLY A 94 -3.13 16.28 -4.90
C GLY A 94 -3.28 17.16 -3.66
N LEU A 95 -2.25 17.26 -2.83
CA LEU A 95 -2.19 18.16 -1.67
C LEU A 95 -1.53 19.51 -2.01
N HIS A 96 -0.70 19.54 -3.05
CA HIS A 96 0.03 20.72 -3.47
C HIS A 96 -0.42 21.17 -4.86
N PRO A 97 -0.53 22.47 -5.16
CA PRO A 97 -1.01 22.98 -6.47
C PRO A 97 -0.24 22.45 -7.68
N ASP A 98 1.07 22.20 -7.54
CA ASP A 98 1.90 21.63 -8.60
C ASP A 98 1.58 20.17 -8.95
N TYR A 99 0.75 19.51 -8.14
CA TYR A 99 0.31 18.13 -8.30
C TYR A 99 -1.18 18.09 -8.66
N ALA A 100 -1.51 18.79 -9.75
CA ALA A 100 -2.89 18.92 -10.22
C ALA A 100 -3.45 17.61 -10.79
N PRO A 101 -4.79 17.43 -10.80
CA PRO A 101 -5.45 16.30 -11.45
C PRO A 101 -4.97 16.09 -12.89
N GLY A 102 -4.71 14.83 -13.26
CA GLY A 102 -4.15 14.42 -14.55
C GLY A 102 -2.63 14.30 -14.57
N THR A 103 -1.94 14.67 -13.48
CA THR A 103 -0.48 14.57 -13.36
C THR A 103 -0.05 13.18 -12.89
N PHE A 104 0.96 12.60 -13.55
CA PHE A 104 1.67 11.43 -13.03
C PHE A 104 2.73 11.85 -12.02
N VAL A 105 2.95 11.04 -10.99
CA VAL A 105 3.99 11.28 -9.97
C VAL A 105 4.79 10.01 -9.75
N VAL A 106 6.11 10.09 -9.89
CA VAL A 106 7.01 9.02 -9.45
C VAL A 106 7.37 9.29 -7.98
N THR A 107 6.60 8.69 -7.07
CA THR A 107 6.72 8.91 -5.62
C THR A 107 8.14 8.58 -5.13
N ASP A 108 8.70 9.42 -4.26
CA ASP A 108 10.04 9.23 -3.70
C ASP A 108 10.08 9.16 -2.17
N GLN A 109 9.06 9.71 -1.48
CA GLN A 109 8.98 9.71 -0.04
C GLN A 109 7.59 9.39 0.47
N LEU A 110 7.52 8.88 1.71
CA LEU A 110 6.29 8.53 2.40
C LEU A 110 6.19 9.21 3.76
N ILE A 111 4.98 9.62 4.13
CA ILE A 111 4.59 9.97 5.50
C ILE A 111 3.46 9.01 5.88
N ASP A 112 3.71 8.12 6.83
CA ASP A 112 2.73 7.14 7.28
C ASP A 112 1.80 7.72 8.35
N ARG A 113 0.50 7.66 8.07
CA ARG A 113 -0.60 8.03 8.98
C ARG A 113 -1.61 6.89 9.12
N THR A 114 -1.18 5.67 8.80
CA THR A 114 -1.98 4.45 9.02
C THR A 114 -1.84 3.93 10.45
N TRP A 115 -2.72 3.02 10.85
CA TRP A 115 -2.69 2.38 12.16
C TRP A 115 -3.39 1.03 12.13
N GLY A 116 -2.99 0.12 13.04
CA GLY A 116 -3.65 -1.18 13.20
C GLY A 116 -3.57 -2.10 11.99
N ARG A 117 -2.58 -1.91 11.11
CA ARG A 117 -2.28 -2.79 9.99
C ARG A 117 -1.15 -3.75 10.38
N ALA A 118 -1.16 -4.97 9.83
CA ALA A 118 0.00 -5.85 9.89
C ALA A 118 1.07 -5.27 8.94
N ASP A 119 2.07 -4.60 9.50
CA ASP A 119 3.03 -3.75 8.78
C ASP A 119 4.46 -4.30 8.78
N THR A 120 4.67 -5.52 9.32
CA THR A 120 5.93 -6.26 9.28
C THR A 120 5.69 -7.75 9.11
N PHE A 121 6.70 -8.48 8.59
CA PHE A 121 6.77 -9.93 8.61
C PHE A 121 7.48 -10.48 9.86
N PHE A 122 8.15 -9.62 10.63
CA PHE A 122 9.02 -10.01 11.74
C PHE A 122 8.33 -9.78 13.09
N GLU A 123 7.27 -10.55 13.38
CA GLU A 123 6.51 -10.43 14.64
C GLU A 123 7.24 -11.12 15.81
N ASP A 124 8.02 -12.20 15.51
CA ASP A 124 8.70 -13.03 16.51
C ASP A 124 10.17 -12.64 16.72
N GLN A 125 10.72 -11.76 15.90
CA GLN A 125 12.11 -11.30 15.96
C GLN A 125 12.22 -9.85 15.54
N VAL A 126 13.13 -9.11 16.16
CA VAL A 126 13.32 -7.70 15.85
C VAL A 126 14.21 -7.55 14.59
N GLN A 127 13.67 -6.95 13.54
CA GLN A 127 14.41 -6.48 12.38
C GLN A 127 14.12 -4.99 12.16
N HIS A 128 15.16 -4.19 12.15
CA HIS A 128 15.02 -2.74 11.87
C HIS A 128 15.32 -2.47 10.40
N LEU A 129 14.26 -2.20 9.63
CA LEU A 129 14.38 -1.85 8.22
C LEU A 129 15.05 -0.47 8.08
N SER A 130 16.14 -0.37 7.31
CA SER A 130 16.73 0.91 6.94
C SER A 130 15.86 1.58 5.87
N PHE A 131 15.10 2.60 6.24
CA PHE A 131 13.96 3.09 5.44
C PHE A 131 13.96 4.60 5.18
N ALA A 132 15.12 5.25 5.23
CA ALA A 132 15.25 6.67 4.89
C ALA A 132 14.83 6.96 3.44
N ASP A 133 15.13 6.01 2.52
CA ASP A 133 14.76 6.05 1.12
C ASP A 133 13.86 4.84 0.80
N PRO A 134 12.53 4.98 0.89
CA PRO A 134 11.59 3.85 0.81
C PRO A 134 11.56 3.17 -0.56
N PHE A 135 11.78 3.93 -1.63
CA PHE A 135 11.73 3.41 -2.99
C PHE A 135 13.13 3.11 -3.54
N ASP A 136 13.21 2.11 -4.44
CA ASP A 136 14.48 1.72 -5.03
C ASP A 136 14.99 2.78 -6.03
N PRO A 137 16.23 3.29 -5.90
CA PRO A 137 16.74 4.38 -6.73
C PRO A 137 16.93 3.98 -8.20
N VAL A 138 17.24 2.71 -8.49
CA VAL A 138 17.40 2.21 -9.87
C VAL A 138 16.04 2.17 -10.56
N LEU A 139 15.02 1.59 -9.88
CA LEU A 139 13.66 1.53 -10.40
C LEU A 139 13.05 2.93 -10.54
N ARG A 140 13.30 3.81 -9.59
CA ARG A 140 12.81 5.20 -9.69
C ARG A 140 13.43 5.93 -10.87
N ARG A 141 14.75 5.78 -11.09
CA ARG A 141 15.42 6.36 -12.25
C ARG A 141 14.79 5.86 -13.55
N ALA A 142 14.65 4.54 -13.69
CA ALA A 142 14.04 3.92 -14.85
C ALA A 142 12.60 4.43 -15.08
N ALA A 143 11.80 4.59 -14.01
CA ALA A 143 10.45 5.11 -14.11
C ALA A 143 10.42 6.59 -14.53
N VAL A 144 11.25 7.44 -13.94
CA VAL A 144 11.33 8.87 -14.31
C VAL A 144 11.71 9.02 -15.79
N ASP A 145 12.73 8.30 -16.25
CA ASP A 145 13.20 8.36 -17.64
C ASP A 145 12.11 7.84 -18.61
N ALA A 146 11.42 6.75 -18.24
CA ALA A 146 10.33 6.19 -19.03
C ALA A 146 9.12 7.13 -19.14
N ILE A 147 8.72 7.78 -18.04
CA ILE A 147 7.57 8.72 -18.05
C ILE A 147 7.94 10.02 -18.73
N ALA A 148 9.18 10.52 -18.57
CA ALA A 148 9.64 11.72 -19.27
C ALA A 148 9.64 11.56 -20.80
N ALA A 149 9.74 10.33 -21.31
CA ALA A 149 9.65 10.03 -22.74
C ALA A 149 8.19 10.00 -23.26
N LEU A 150 7.21 10.05 -22.37
CA LEU A 150 5.79 10.12 -22.73
C LEU A 150 5.35 11.59 -22.73
N ASP A 151 4.47 11.97 -23.65
CA ASP A 151 3.88 13.31 -23.69
C ASP A 151 2.70 13.38 -22.67
N VAL A 152 3.06 13.42 -21.38
CA VAL A 152 2.10 13.48 -20.27
C VAL A 152 2.60 14.42 -19.17
N PRO A 153 1.70 15.13 -18.47
CA PRO A 153 2.09 15.87 -17.27
C PRO A 153 2.66 14.93 -16.20
N PHE A 154 3.86 15.22 -15.68
CA PHE A 154 4.42 14.41 -14.60
C PHE A 154 5.31 15.19 -13.64
N ARG A 155 5.51 14.61 -12.45
CA ARG A 155 6.48 15.05 -11.44
C ARG A 155 7.44 13.89 -11.14
N PRO A 156 8.77 14.13 -11.20
CA PRO A 156 9.77 13.08 -10.96
C PRO A 156 9.92 12.72 -9.49
N THR A 157 9.33 13.50 -8.59
CA THR A 157 9.34 13.33 -7.13
C THR A 157 7.99 13.69 -6.55
N GLY A 158 7.73 13.24 -5.34
CA GLY A 158 6.57 13.62 -4.55
C GLY A 158 6.46 12.80 -3.26
N THR A 159 6.36 13.48 -2.12
CA THR A 159 6.06 12.86 -0.83
C THR A 159 4.58 12.49 -0.77
N CYS A 160 4.28 11.21 -0.62
CA CYS A 160 2.91 10.74 -0.44
C CYS A 160 2.58 10.55 1.04
N VAL A 161 1.51 11.19 1.50
CA VAL A 161 0.94 10.92 2.83
C VAL A 161 -0.01 9.73 2.71
N VAL A 162 0.20 8.69 3.50
CA VAL A 162 -0.65 7.49 3.49
C VAL A 162 -1.57 7.51 4.68
N ILE A 163 -2.87 7.69 4.44
CA ILE A 163 -3.91 7.70 5.49
C ILE A 163 -4.61 6.34 5.60
N GLN A 164 -5.29 6.14 6.73
CA GLN A 164 -5.97 4.86 7.00
C GLN A 164 -7.09 4.55 6.00
N GLY A 165 -7.87 5.54 5.60
CA GLY A 165 -9.10 5.29 4.86
C GLY A 165 -10.15 4.50 5.67
N PRO A 166 -11.31 4.11 5.09
CA PRO A 166 -11.72 4.37 3.71
C PRO A 166 -12.28 5.80 3.48
N ARG A 167 -12.49 6.60 4.54
CA ARG A 167 -12.92 7.99 4.36
C ARG A 167 -11.81 8.83 3.75
N PHE A 168 -12.20 9.80 2.95
CA PHE A 168 -11.30 10.87 2.51
C PHE A 168 -10.96 11.81 3.66
N SER A 169 -9.94 12.65 3.45
CA SER A 169 -9.50 13.66 4.40
C SER A 169 -10.56 14.73 4.64
N THR A 170 -10.53 15.32 5.83
CA THR A 170 -11.17 16.62 6.04
C THR A 170 -10.31 17.73 5.44
N ARG A 171 -10.88 18.93 5.21
CA ARG A 171 -10.11 20.09 4.72
C ARG A 171 -8.96 20.44 5.66
N ALA A 172 -9.19 20.37 6.98
CA ALA A 172 -8.16 20.65 7.98
C ALA A 172 -7.02 19.63 7.93
N GLU A 173 -7.33 18.33 7.74
CA GLU A 173 -6.32 17.28 7.55
C GLU A 173 -5.50 17.52 6.28
N SER A 174 -6.14 17.88 5.17
CA SER A 174 -5.46 18.14 3.89
C SER A 174 -4.51 19.35 3.99
N VAL A 175 -4.94 20.44 4.61
CA VAL A 175 -4.09 21.62 4.87
C VAL A 175 -2.90 21.23 5.74
N TRP A 176 -3.14 20.53 6.85
CA TRP A 176 -2.09 20.09 7.76
C TRP A 176 -1.07 19.17 7.08
N MET A 177 -1.54 18.19 6.27
CA MET A 177 -0.65 17.26 5.56
C MET A 177 0.20 17.99 4.51
N ARG A 178 -0.36 18.97 3.81
CA ARG A 178 0.39 19.82 2.89
C ARG A 178 1.47 20.63 3.61
N GLU A 179 1.14 21.26 4.75
CA GLU A 179 2.09 22.02 5.55
C GLU A 179 3.20 21.13 6.14
N ALA A 180 2.90 19.85 6.38
CA ALA A 180 3.88 18.84 6.78
C ALA A 180 4.81 18.36 5.63
N GLY A 181 4.66 18.92 4.43
CA GLY A 181 5.48 18.57 3.26
C GLY A 181 4.90 17.47 2.37
N GLY A 182 3.63 17.09 2.56
CA GLY A 182 2.92 16.16 1.68
C GLY A 182 2.58 16.82 0.34
N HIS A 183 2.85 16.10 -0.75
CA HIS A 183 2.51 16.51 -2.11
C HIS A 183 1.27 15.80 -2.63
N THR A 184 1.14 14.53 -2.28
CA THR A 184 -0.01 13.68 -2.65
C THR A 184 -0.49 12.89 -1.45
N ILE A 185 -1.69 12.32 -1.56
CA ILE A 185 -2.28 11.49 -0.51
C ILE A 185 -2.86 10.21 -1.10
N ASN A 186 -2.65 9.09 -0.42
CA ASN A 186 -3.30 7.83 -0.73
C ASN A 186 -3.63 7.00 0.52
N MET A 187 -4.01 5.72 0.33
CA MET A 187 -4.43 4.85 1.44
C MET A 187 -3.71 3.51 1.48
N THR A 188 -2.71 3.24 0.60
CA THR A 188 -2.25 1.86 0.39
C THR A 188 -0.75 1.66 0.28
N MET A 189 0.06 2.71 0.05
CA MET A 189 1.52 2.55 -0.08
C MET A 189 2.16 2.03 1.21
N THR A 190 1.58 2.34 2.38
CA THR A 190 1.93 1.71 3.64
C THR A 190 0.82 0.74 4.05
N PRO A 191 1.12 -0.52 4.38
CA PRO A 191 2.45 -1.12 4.55
C PRO A 191 3.02 -1.83 3.29
N GLU A 192 2.45 -1.65 2.08
CA GLU A 192 2.90 -2.33 0.86
C GLU A 192 4.41 -2.17 0.60
N VAL A 193 4.91 -0.94 0.69
CA VAL A 193 6.31 -0.62 0.38
C VAL A 193 7.28 -1.16 1.44
N PRO A 194 7.09 -0.94 2.77
CA PRO A 194 7.98 -1.52 3.77
C PRO A 194 7.96 -3.06 3.76
N LEU A 195 6.80 -3.70 3.59
CA LEU A 195 6.72 -5.16 3.48
C LEU A 195 7.49 -5.70 2.27
N ALA A 196 7.42 -5.03 1.11
CA ALA A 196 8.22 -5.41 -0.05
C ALA A 196 9.72 -5.32 0.24
N ALA A 197 10.15 -4.26 0.92
CA ALA A 197 11.54 -4.06 1.31
C ALA A 197 12.04 -5.14 2.29
N GLU A 198 11.22 -5.57 3.25
CA GLU A 198 11.53 -6.67 4.18
C GLU A 198 11.76 -8.01 3.47
N LEU A 199 11.08 -8.25 2.34
CA LEU A 199 11.29 -9.46 1.53
C LEU A 199 12.34 -9.29 0.43
N GLY A 200 13.14 -8.22 0.47
CA GLY A 200 14.18 -7.97 -0.53
C GLY A 200 13.60 -7.73 -1.92
N ILE A 201 12.51 -6.96 -2.02
CA ILE A 201 11.91 -6.53 -3.27
C ILE A 201 12.10 -5.02 -3.38
N GLY A 202 12.71 -4.56 -4.48
CA GLY A 202 12.76 -3.14 -4.82
C GLY A 202 11.39 -2.65 -5.31
N THR A 203 10.99 -1.44 -4.92
CA THR A 203 9.70 -0.88 -5.32
C THR A 203 9.84 0.47 -6.01
N VAL A 204 8.95 0.73 -6.95
CA VAL A 204 8.65 2.05 -7.51
C VAL A 204 7.13 2.22 -7.59
N ASN A 205 6.65 3.42 -7.28
CA ASN A 205 5.23 3.74 -7.42
C ASN A 205 5.01 4.80 -8.49
N LEU A 206 4.07 4.51 -9.39
CA LEU A 206 3.50 5.47 -10.32
C LEU A 206 2.13 5.90 -9.81
N SER A 207 2.05 7.09 -9.24
CA SER A 207 0.81 7.71 -8.82
C SER A 207 0.17 8.48 -9.97
N PHE A 208 -1.16 8.44 -10.07
CA PHE A 208 -1.95 9.30 -10.94
C PHE A 208 -2.86 10.18 -10.09
N VAL A 209 -2.71 11.50 -10.21
CA VAL A 209 -3.51 12.46 -9.44
C VAL A 209 -4.92 12.53 -10.01
N THR A 210 -5.89 12.09 -9.23
CA THR A 210 -7.30 12.04 -9.64
C THR A 210 -8.09 13.29 -9.24
N ASP A 211 -7.68 13.97 -8.19
CA ASP A 211 -8.41 15.09 -7.59
C ASP A 211 -7.48 16.02 -6.79
N ALA A 212 -7.96 17.19 -6.43
CA ALA A 212 -7.30 18.11 -5.52
C ALA A 212 -7.85 17.88 -4.10
N ASP A 213 -7.33 16.93 -3.37
CA ASP A 213 -7.80 16.38 -2.09
C ASP A 213 -8.61 17.37 -1.24
N ALA A 214 -9.75 16.93 -0.72
CA ALA A 214 -10.70 17.72 0.08
C ALA A 214 -11.05 19.12 -0.50
N GLY A 215 -10.90 19.32 -1.84
CA GLY A 215 -11.21 20.57 -2.50
C GLY A 215 -10.23 21.70 -2.15
N LEU A 216 -8.95 21.42 -2.15
CA LEU A 216 -7.87 22.38 -1.98
C LEU A 216 -7.62 23.22 -3.24
N ALA A 217 -8.65 23.53 -4.05
CA ALA A 217 -8.52 24.53 -5.09
C ALA A 217 -8.05 25.87 -4.48
N PRO A 218 -7.22 26.68 -5.18
CA PRO A 218 -6.84 27.99 -4.71
C PRO A 218 -8.08 28.82 -4.37
N ALA A 219 -8.05 29.52 -3.24
CA ALA A 219 -9.18 30.34 -2.77
C ALA A 219 -9.61 31.44 -3.78
N GLU A 220 -8.75 31.76 -4.72
CA GLU A 220 -8.98 32.76 -5.79
C GLU A 220 -9.87 32.23 -6.92
N ASP A 221 -9.96 30.91 -7.11
CA ASP A 221 -10.80 30.25 -8.13
C ASP A 221 -12.02 29.53 -7.52
N ALA A 222 -12.23 29.62 -6.22
CA ALA A 222 -13.38 29.03 -5.54
C ALA A 222 -14.66 29.82 -5.86
N THR A 223 -15.15 29.68 -7.09
CA THR A 223 -16.56 29.94 -7.38
C THR A 223 -17.36 28.86 -6.65
N ASP A 224 -18.09 29.25 -5.60
CA ASP A 224 -19.06 28.50 -4.82
C ASP A 224 -18.95 26.96 -4.94
N GLY A 225 -18.11 26.36 -4.07
CA GLY A 225 -18.22 24.96 -3.75
C GLY A 225 -17.75 24.00 -4.84
N GLU A 226 -16.44 23.83 -5.05
CA GLU A 226 -15.98 22.57 -5.62
C GLU A 226 -16.54 21.42 -4.79
N ALA A 227 -17.31 20.56 -5.46
CA ALA A 227 -17.95 19.42 -4.81
C ALA A 227 -16.90 18.57 -4.08
N PRO A 228 -17.21 18.09 -2.88
CA PRO A 228 -16.27 17.21 -2.16
C PRO A 228 -15.90 16.02 -3.02
N VAL A 229 -14.64 15.59 -2.91
CA VAL A 229 -14.12 14.40 -3.61
C VAL A 229 -15.03 13.21 -3.35
N THR A 230 -15.49 12.57 -4.41
CA THR A 230 -16.32 11.37 -4.34
C THR A 230 -15.64 10.20 -5.02
N HIS A 231 -15.92 8.99 -4.55
CA HIS A 231 -15.41 7.77 -5.19
C HIS A 231 -15.79 7.70 -6.69
N GLY A 232 -17.01 8.13 -7.04
CA GLY A 232 -17.47 8.13 -8.44
C GLY A 232 -16.61 9.02 -9.35
N MET A 233 -16.26 10.23 -8.91
CA MET A 233 -15.38 11.15 -9.65
C MET A 233 -13.98 10.53 -9.86
N VAL A 234 -13.43 9.91 -8.81
CA VAL A 234 -12.13 9.24 -8.88
C VAL A 234 -12.16 8.13 -9.93
N MET A 235 -13.18 7.27 -9.88
CA MET A 235 -13.32 6.14 -10.82
C MET A 235 -13.55 6.61 -12.26
N GLU A 236 -14.31 7.66 -12.49
CA GLU A 236 -14.52 8.24 -13.82
C GLU A 236 -13.20 8.76 -14.42
N ARG A 237 -12.41 9.49 -13.62
CA ARG A 237 -11.10 10.01 -14.06
C ARG A 237 -10.11 8.89 -14.36
N LEU A 238 -10.08 7.85 -13.51
CA LEU A 238 -9.26 6.66 -13.76
C LEU A 238 -9.67 5.92 -15.03
N ALA A 239 -10.97 5.76 -15.28
CA ALA A 239 -11.46 5.11 -16.50
C ALA A 239 -11.02 5.88 -17.76
N ARG A 240 -11.07 7.21 -17.75
CA ARG A 240 -10.58 8.05 -18.86
C ARG A 240 -9.07 7.97 -19.06
N ALA A 241 -8.29 7.78 -17.97
CA ALA A 241 -6.84 7.72 -18.00
C ALA A 241 -6.29 6.30 -18.16
N ASN A 242 -7.12 5.26 -18.16
CA ASN A 242 -6.69 3.86 -18.09
C ASN A 242 -5.66 3.49 -19.15
N GLU A 243 -5.92 3.84 -20.42
CA GLU A 243 -5.00 3.51 -21.53
C GLU A 243 -3.63 4.14 -21.34
N VAL A 244 -3.57 5.40 -20.87
CA VAL A 244 -2.30 6.07 -20.63
C VAL A 244 -1.59 5.54 -19.39
N ILE A 245 -2.34 5.14 -18.35
CA ILE A 245 -1.79 4.48 -17.16
C ILE A 245 -1.16 3.13 -17.54
N VAL A 246 -1.85 2.29 -18.30
CA VAL A 246 -1.33 0.99 -18.77
C VAL A 246 -0.08 1.18 -19.63
N ARG A 247 -0.10 2.14 -20.55
CA ARG A 247 1.06 2.47 -21.39
C ARG A 247 2.25 2.93 -20.54
N ALA A 248 2.01 3.79 -19.54
CA ALA A 248 3.04 4.28 -18.64
C ALA A 248 3.68 3.14 -17.82
N ILE A 249 2.86 2.24 -17.26
CA ILE A 249 3.35 1.04 -16.57
C ILE A 249 4.15 0.15 -17.52
N GLY A 250 3.68 -0.08 -18.74
CA GLY A 250 4.40 -0.85 -19.75
C GLY A 250 5.78 -0.25 -20.09
N SER A 251 5.86 1.09 -20.19
CA SER A 251 7.12 1.79 -20.40
C SER A 251 8.08 1.63 -19.21
N ILE A 252 7.58 1.68 -17.98
CA ILE A 252 8.39 1.44 -16.77
C ILE A 252 8.87 -0.01 -16.74
N VAL A 253 7.98 -0.98 -16.99
CA VAL A 253 8.35 -2.42 -17.04
C VAL A 253 9.43 -2.67 -18.09
N ALA A 254 9.32 -2.06 -19.27
CA ALA A 254 10.35 -2.15 -20.31
C ALA A 254 11.71 -1.62 -19.83
N ALA A 255 11.71 -0.55 -19.04
CA ALA A 255 12.92 0.13 -18.56
C ALA A 255 13.56 -0.53 -17.31
N VAL A 256 12.91 -1.48 -16.64
CA VAL A 256 13.54 -2.23 -15.53
C VAL A 256 14.73 -3.02 -16.09
N PRO A 257 15.96 -2.87 -15.53
CA PRO A 257 17.12 -3.65 -15.99
C PRO A 257 16.91 -5.16 -15.84
N ASP A 258 17.37 -5.96 -16.81
CA ASP A 258 17.25 -7.42 -16.76
C ASP A 258 18.07 -8.04 -15.62
N ASP A 259 19.19 -7.39 -15.27
CA ASP A 259 20.09 -7.74 -14.16
C ASP A 259 19.75 -7.03 -12.85
N PHE A 260 18.56 -6.43 -12.76
CA PHE A 260 18.14 -5.70 -11.56
C PHE A 260 18.26 -6.55 -10.29
N THR A 261 18.95 -6.00 -9.31
CA THR A 261 19.09 -6.56 -7.97
C THR A 261 18.66 -5.52 -6.94
N PRO A 262 17.66 -5.84 -6.10
CA PRO A 262 17.19 -4.92 -5.07
C PRO A 262 18.25 -4.69 -3.99
N ARG A 263 18.14 -3.56 -3.29
CA ARG A 263 18.97 -3.28 -2.11
C ARG A 263 18.69 -4.31 -1.02
N GLU A 264 19.72 -4.70 -0.29
CA GLU A 264 19.58 -5.49 0.94
C GLU A 264 19.35 -4.52 2.11
N LEU A 265 18.11 -4.43 2.60
CA LEU A 265 17.70 -3.51 3.67
C LEU A 265 17.48 -4.25 5.01
N VAL A 266 17.34 -5.57 4.97
CA VAL A 266 17.39 -6.50 6.09
C VAL A 266 18.29 -7.68 5.69
N PRO A 267 18.86 -8.45 6.64
CA PRO A 267 19.67 -9.62 6.30
C PRO A 267 18.91 -10.60 5.40
N ALA A 268 19.55 -11.08 4.33
CA ALA A 268 18.93 -11.98 3.36
C ALA A 268 18.35 -13.24 4.01
N GLU A 269 19.00 -13.77 5.08
CA GLU A 269 18.52 -14.93 5.84
C GLU A 269 17.19 -14.63 6.57
N ALA A 270 16.98 -13.40 7.06
CA ALA A 270 15.72 -13.01 7.68
C ALA A 270 14.57 -13.03 6.66
N SER A 271 14.77 -12.44 5.48
CA SER A 271 13.79 -12.51 4.39
C SER A 271 13.53 -13.96 3.94
N ALA A 272 14.58 -14.78 3.83
CA ALA A 272 14.46 -16.18 3.47
C ALA A 272 13.68 -17.00 4.53
N SER A 273 13.79 -16.66 5.81
CA SER A 273 13.04 -17.33 6.89
C SER A 273 11.53 -17.13 6.76
N VAL A 274 11.11 -15.94 6.37
CA VAL A 274 9.68 -15.62 6.10
C VAL A 274 9.16 -16.44 4.90
N LEU A 275 9.97 -16.61 3.87
CA LEU A 275 9.58 -17.37 2.67
C LEU A 275 9.49 -18.88 2.90
N ARG A 276 10.12 -19.42 3.96
CA ARG A 276 10.04 -20.82 4.35
C ARG A 276 8.83 -21.16 5.24
N ARG A 277 8.04 -20.16 5.65
CA ARG A 277 6.81 -20.41 6.41
C ARG A 277 5.79 -21.11 5.52
N ASP A 278 5.15 -22.15 6.06
CA ASP A 278 4.12 -22.91 5.36
C ASP A 278 2.73 -22.27 5.54
N ALA A 279 1.84 -22.54 4.59
CA ALA A 279 0.44 -22.14 4.70
C ALA A 279 -0.18 -22.86 5.93
N GLY A 280 -0.45 -22.12 6.99
CA GLY A 280 -0.98 -22.66 8.25
C GLY A 280 -0.17 -22.33 9.50
N ASP A 281 1.06 -21.83 9.37
CA ASP A 281 1.90 -21.48 10.52
C ASP A 281 1.36 -20.28 11.32
N ASP A 282 0.60 -19.38 10.70
CA ASP A 282 0.01 -18.18 11.33
C ASP A 282 -1.42 -18.41 11.89
N ALA A 283 -1.99 -19.62 11.78
CA ALA A 283 -3.36 -19.90 12.24
C ALA A 283 -3.48 -20.04 13.78
N GLY A 284 -2.44 -19.74 14.56
CA GLY A 284 -2.29 -20.15 15.95
C GLY A 284 -2.11 -19.10 17.04
N THR A 285 -2.36 -17.79 16.86
CA THR A 285 -2.13 -16.81 17.94
C THR A 285 -3.23 -15.79 18.22
N ASP A 286 -4.51 -16.15 17.96
CA ASP A 286 -5.63 -15.38 18.53
C ASP A 286 -6.56 -16.27 19.36
N THR A 287 -6.01 -16.88 20.43
CA THR A 287 -6.80 -17.47 21.51
C THR A 287 -6.43 -16.81 22.83
N GLY A 288 -6.79 -15.56 22.98
CA GLY A 288 -6.87 -14.88 24.26
C GLY A 288 -8.05 -15.44 25.08
N THR A 289 -8.02 -16.71 25.48
CA THR A 289 -8.95 -17.27 26.45
C THR A 289 -8.44 -16.91 27.84
N SER A 290 -8.88 -15.79 28.39
CA SER A 290 -8.78 -15.52 29.82
C SER A 290 -9.74 -16.45 30.55
N THR A 291 -9.27 -17.63 30.98
CA THR A 291 -9.95 -18.42 32.00
C THR A 291 -9.75 -17.74 33.34
N GLY A 292 -10.69 -16.87 33.71
CA GLY A 292 -10.84 -16.38 35.06
C GLY A 292 -11.30 -17.51 35.97
N THR A 293 -10.41 -18.12 36.72
CA THR A 293 -10.74 -18.99 37.86
C THR A 293 -11.29 -18.12 38.99
N SER A 294 -12.62 -18.16 39.15
CA SER A 294 -13.29 -17.66 40.33
C SER A 294 -13.07 -18.65 41.51
N THR A 295 -12.19 -18.27 42.43
CA THR A 295 -12.18 -18.89 43.78
C THR A 295 -13.12 -18.14 44.68
N SER A 296 -14.19 -18.79 45.04
CA SER A 296 -15.09 -18.42 46.15
C SER A 296 -14.36 -18.60 47.48
N GLY A 297 -14.32 -17.57 48.32
CA GLY A 297 -13.78 -17.63 49.68
C GLY A 297 -14.49 -16.64 50.58
N ASP A 298 -15.35 -17.19 51.37
CA ASP A 298 -15.95 -16.88 52.66
C ASP A 298 -16.02 -15.49 53.25
N ALA A 299 -17.22 -15.27 53.79
CA ALA A 299 -17.70 -14.21 54.62
C ALA A 299 -16.87 -13.96 55.89
N HIS A 300 -16.65 -12.71 56.24
CA HIS A 300 -16.53 -12.31 57.65
C HIS A 300 -17.26 -10.99 57.91
N THR A 301 -18.22 -11.09 58.79
CA THR A 301 -18.99 -10.02 59.40
C THR A 301 -18.11 -9.17 60.34
N GLY A 302 -18.24 -7.86 60.27
CA GLY A 302 -17.61 -6.94 61.21
C GLY A 302 -18.34 -5.59 61.23
N THR A 303 -19.21 -5.42 62.18
CA THR A 303 -19.91 -4.19 62.60
C THR A 303 -18.94 -3.16 63.14
N GLY A 304 -19.07 -1.89 62.77
CA GLY A 304 -18.32 -0.78 63.38
C GLY A 304 -18.84 0.59 62.96
N THR A 305 -19.62 1.16 63.85
CA THR A 305 -20.17 2.52 63.90
C THR A 305 -19.12 3.63 63.99
N GLY A 306 -19.42 4.82 63.48
CA GLY A 306 -18.76 6.06 63.87
C GLY A 306 -18.76 7.15 62.79
N ALA A 307 -19.66 7.98 62.82
CA ALA A 307 -19.83 9.42 62.95
C ALA A 307 -18.69 10.35 62.50
N GLY A 308 -19.05 11.33 61.67
CA GLY A 308 -18.73 12.71 62.04
C GLY A 308 -17.94 13.58 61.07
N THR A 309 -18.62 14.61 60.60
CA THR A 309 -18.24 16.03 60.44
C THR A 309 -17.46 16.52 59.24
N THR A 310 -18.16 17.24 58.37
CA THR A 310 -18.07 18.68 57.99
C THR A 310 -16.69 19.30 57.73
N GLY A 311 -16.58 19.99 56.65
CA GLY A 311 -15.60 21.04 56.45
C GLY A 311 -15.44 21.46 54.99
N ALA A 312 -16.00 22.60 54.71
CA ALA A 312 -15.98 23.42 53.52
C ALA A 312 -14.62 24.03 53.20
N ASP A 313 -14.57 24.62 52.01
CA ASP A 313 -13.73 25.74 51.53
C ASP A 313 -12.33 25.42 50.96
N ARG A 314 -12.22 25.61 49.73
CA ARG A 314 -11.71 26.62 48.76
C ARG A 314 -11.36 26.01 47.41
#